data_9a00f411b476ec0bc8f9b1ef9e2f4624
#
_entry.id   9a00f411b476ec0bc8f9b1ef9e2f4624
#
_cell.length_a   1.000
_cell.length_b   1.000
_cell.length_c   1.000
_cell.angle_alpha   90.00
_cell.angle_beta   90.00
_cell.angle_gamma   90.00
#
_symmetry.space_group_name_H-M   'P 1'
#
loop_
_entity.id
_entity.type
_entity.pdbx_description
1 polymer ?
#
loop_
_entity_poly.entity_id
_entity_poly.type
_entity_poly.pdbx_seq_one_letter_code
_entity_poly.pdbx_strand_id
1 'polypeptide(L)'
;MAGGGGPAPPPKQEELQPHPAKDQLPNIAYCITSPPPWPEAILLGFQHYLVMLGTTVLIPTTLVPQMGGRNEEKAKMIQTLLFVAGLNTFLQTLFGTRLPAVIGGSYSYLPTTISIVLAGRYSAIVDPVEKFEKIMRGIQGALIVASTLQIVVGFSGLWRNVARLLSPLSAVPLVALSGFGLYEFGFPLLAKCVEIGLPQIIFLLIFSQYMPHLIRGERAVFDRFAVIFSVVIVWIYAHLLTVSGAYKNAGPTTQTSCRTDRAGIIGASPWIRVPYPFQWGAPTFDAGEAFAMMSTSFVALVESTGAFIAVSRYASATPLPPSILSRGVGWQGVGILFSGIFGTGSGSSVSVENAGLLALTRVGSRRVVQISAGFMIFFSILGKFGAVFASIPSPIIAALYCLFFAYVGSAGLSFLQFCNLNSFRTKFILGFSVFMGLSIPQYFNEYTAIKGYGPVHTGARWFNDMINVPFSSEPFVAGFLAMFLDVTLHKKDTATRKDRGMHWWDRFRSFKTDTRSEEFYSLPFNLNKFFPSV
;
A
#
# COMPACT_ATOMS: atom_id res chain seq x y z
N MET A 1 -53.67 -24.53 -48.82
CA MET A 1 -52.22 -24.20 -49.00
C MET A 1 -51.65 -24.01 -47.61
N ALA A 2 -50.89 -24.97 -47.15
CA ALA A 2 -50.28 -24.96 -45.79
C ALA A 2 -48.92 -24.26 -45.90
N GLY A 3 -48.76 -23.14 -45.15
CA GLY A 3 -47.48 -22.45 -45.03
C GLY A 3 -46.63 -23.14 -43.96
N GLY A 4 -45.48 -23.72 -44.39
CA GLY A 4 -44.51 -24.31 -43.49
C GLY A 4 -43.75 -23.24 -42.72
N GLY A 5 -43.99 -23.20 -41.40
CA GLY A 5 -43.11 -22.49 -40.45
C GLY A 5 -41.83 -23.31 -40.23
N GLY A 6 -40.70 -22.84 -40.77
CA GLY A 6 -39.40 -23.40 -40.46
C GLY A 6 -39.08 -23.27 -38.94
N PRO A 7 -38.29 -24.19 -38.36
CA PRO A 7 -37.94 -24.13 -36.96
C PRO A 7 -37.19 -22.81 -36.63
N ALA A 8 -37.58 -22.17 -35.54
CA ALA A 8 -36.88 -20.99 -35.04
C ALA A 8 -35.39 -21.28 -34.84
N PRO A 9 -34.48 -20.39 -35.24
CA PRO A 9 -33.07 -20.59 -35.02
C PRO A 9 -32.80 -20.84 -33.53
N PRO A 10 -31.88 -21.76 -33.19
CA PRO A 10 -31.54 -22.01 -31.78
C PRO A 10 -31.09 -20.68 -31.11
N PRO A 11 -31.46 -20.46 -29.86
CA PRO A 11 -31.04 -19.27 -29.15
C PRO A 11 -29.50 -19.20 -29.22
N LYS A 12 -28.99 -18.09 -29.74
CA LYS A 12 -27.54 -17.81 -29.68
C LYS A 12 -27.12 -18.07 -28.23
N GLN A 13 -26.27 -19.08 -28.01
CA GLN A 13 -25.54 -19.20 -26.78
C GLN A 13 -24.89 -17.84 -26.57
N GLU A 14 -25.36 -17.09 -25.56
CA GLU A 14 -24.63 -15.94 -25.06
C GLU A 14 -23.24 -16.47 -24.76
N GLU A 15 -22.26 -16.11 -25.59
CA GLU A 15 -20.85 -16.31 -25.25
C GLU A 15 -20.69 -15.71 -23.87
N LEU A 16 -20.45 -16.56 -22.89
CA LEU A 16 -20.19 -16.16 -21.50
C LEU A 16 -19.03 -15.17 -21.57
N GLN A 17 -19.34 -13.88 -21.56
CA GLN A 17 -18.31 -12.86 -21.42
C GLN A 17 -17.54 -13.20 -20.14
N PRO A 18 -16.22 -13.38 -20.22
CA PRO A 18 -15.42 -13.86 -19.08
C PRO A 18 -15.59 -12.98 -17.85
N HIS A 19 -16.00 -11.71 -18.02
CA HIS A 19 -16.32 -10.78 -16.94
C HIS A 19 -17.56 -9.96 -17.31
N PRO A 20 -18.65 -10.02 -16.53
CA PRO A 20 -19.77 -9.10 -16.68
C PRO A 20 -19.32 -7.63 -16.55
N ALA A 21 -19.95 -6.72 -17.30
CA ALA A 21 -19.57 -5.31 -17.35
C ALA A 21 -19.49 -4.61 -15.95
N LYS A 22 -20.28 -5.09 -14.97
CA LYS A 22 -20.24 -4.61 -13.57
C LYS A 22 -19.02 -5.10 -12.77
N ASP A 23 -18.36 -6.16 -13.22
CA ASP A 23 -17.24 -6.79 -12.51
C ASP A 23 -15.90 -6.25 -13.00
N GLN A 24 -15.87 -5.71 -14.21
CA GLN A 24 -14.68 -5.16 -14.85
C GLN A 24 -14.69 -3.64 -14.88
N LEU A 25 -13.50 -3.04 -14.76
CA LEU A 25 -13.30 -1.65 -15.15
C LEU A 25 -13.13 -1.57 -16.66
N PRO A 26 -13.93 -0.75 -17.37
CA PRO A 26 -13.71 -0.52 -18.78
C PRO A 26 -12.37 0.19 -19.02
N ASN A 27 -11.80 0.01 -20.21
CA ASN A 27 -10.57 0.67 -20.66
C ASN A 27 -9.28 0.29 -19.89
N ILE A 28 -9.24 -0.85 -19.21
CA ILE A 28 -7.98 -1.41 -18.73
C ILE A 28 -7.23 -2.02 -19.90
N ALA A 29 -5.99 -1.55 -20.12
CA ALA A 29 -5.18 -1.98 -21.26
C ALA A 29 -4.65 -3.41 -21.09
N TYR A 30 -4.23 -3.75 -19.88
CA TYR A 30 -3.71 -5.08 -19.54
C TYR A 30 -4.29 -5.50 -18.18
N CYS A 31 -4.98 -6.64 -18.16
CA CYS A 31 -5.49 -7.24 -16.93
C CYS A 31 -4.43 -8.07 -16.23
N ILE A 32 -4.79 -8.71 -15.12
CA ILE A 32 -3.89 -9.45 -14.24
C ILE A 32 -3.06 -10.54 -14.96
N THR A 33 -3.63 -11.20 -15.96
CA THR A 33 -2.99 -12.28 -16.73
C THR A 33 -2.46 -11.85 -18.09
N SER A 34 -2.78 -10.62 -18.53
CA SER A 34 -2.34 -10.09 -19.83
C SER A 34 -1.03 -9.32 -19.68
N PRO A 35 0.12 -9.85 -20.11
CA PRO A 35 1.37 -9.12 -20.02
C PRO A 35 1.54 -8.16 -21.21
N PRO A 36 1.99 -6.92 -20.99
CA PRO A 36 2.47 -6.06 -22.06
C PRO A 36 3.74 -6.62 -22.73
N PRO A 37 4.10 -6.15 -23.93
CA PRO A 37 5.36 -6.50 -24.56
C PRO A 37 6.55 -6.11 -23.68
N TRP A 38 7.67 -6.83 -23.78
CA TRP A 38 8.81 -6.69 -22.88
C TRP A 38 9.34 -5.24 -22.69
N PRO A 39 9.57 -4.44 -23.76
CA PRO A 39 10.06 -3.07 -23.57
C PRO A 39 9.10 -2.21 -22.75
N GLU A 40 7.80 -2.33 -22.99
CA GLU A 40 6.76 -1.62 -22.26
C GLU A 40 6.67 -2.14 -20.81
N ALA A 41 6.72 -3.44 -20.60
CA ALA A 41 6.70 -4.06 -19.28
C ALA A 41 7.87 -3.63 -18.40
N ILE A 42 9.07 -3.48 -18.97
CA ILE A 42 10.27 -3.02 -18.27
C ILE A 42 10.10 -1.58 -17.82
N LEU A 43 9.66 -0.69 -18.70
CA LEU A 43 9.43 0.73 -18.36
C LEU A 43 8.32 0.91 -17.32
N LEU A 44 7.22 0.16 -17.45
CA LEU A 44 6.14 0.17 -16.45
C LEU A 44 6.60 -0.40 -15.11
N GLY A 45 7.38 -1.48 -15.11
CA GLY A 45 7.98 -2.02 -13.90
C GLY A 45 8.93 -1.03 -13.22
N PHE A 46 9.69 -0.27 -14.00
CA PHE A 46 10.53 0.80 -13.49
C PHE A 46 9.72 1.94 -12.85
N GLN A 47 8.55 2.30 -13.40
CA GLN A 47 7.64 3.26 -12.74
C GLN A 47 7.16 2.77 -11.36
N HIS A 48 6.78 1.50 -11.23
CA HIS A 48 6.42 0.92 -9.94
C HIS A 48 7.56 0.97 -8.93
N TYR A 49 8.80 0.74 -9.38
CA TYR A 49 9.99 0.91 -8.56
C TYR A 49 10.16 2.37 -8.10
N LEU A 50 10.05 3.35 -9.01
CA LEU A 50 10.16 4.77 -8.68
C LEU A 50 9.13 5.22 -7.64
N VAL A 51 7.90 4.78 -7.78
CA VAL A 51 6.81 5.10 -6.84
C VAL A 51 7.08 4.49 -5.47
N MET A 52 7.61 3.26 -5.41
CA MET A 52 7.97 2.60 -4.16
C MET A 52 9.09 3.30 -3.40
N LEU A 53 9.97 4.04 -4.08
CA LEU A 53 11.03 4.80 -3.42
C LEU A 53 10.51 5.85 -2.45
N GLY A 54 9.31 6.37 -2.64
CA GLY A 54 8.73 7.37 -1.75
C GLY A 54 8.68 6.89 -0.29
N THR A 55 7.94 5.83 -0.03
CA THR A 55 7.87 5.19 1.30
C THR A 55 9.22 4.68 1.78
N THR A 56 9.98 4.06 0.87
CA THR A 56 11.29 3.48 1.16
C THR A 56 12.31 4.52 1.66
N VAL A 57 12.20 5.76 1.21
CA VAL A 57 13.10 6.87 1.62
C VAL A 57 12.53 7.63 2.82
N LEU A 58 11.22 7.87 2.84
CA LEU A 58 10.59 8.66 3.90
C LEU A 58 10.68 7.98 5.27
N ILE A 59 10.47 6.66 5.34
CA ILE A 59 10.54 5.91 6.61
C ILE A 59 11.93 6.03 7.24
N PRO A 60 13.05 5.67 6.60
CA PRO A 60 14.38 5.84 7.17
C PRO A 60 14.76 7.30 7.44
N THR A 61 14.29 8.24 6.60
CA THR A 61 14.56 9.66 6.80
C THR A 61 13.91 10.18 8.09
N THR A 62 12.78 9.65 8.47
CA THR A 62 12.09 9.99 9.72
C THR A 62 12.72 9.29 10.93
N LEU A 63 13.04 8.01 10.81
CA LEU A 63 13.45 7.16 11.94
C LEU A 63 14.93 7.31 12.30
N VAL A 64 15.84 7.26 11.31
CA VAL A 64 17.29 7.17 11.55
C VAL A 64 17.84 8.35 12.36
N PRO A 65 17.45 9.63 12.10
CA PRO A 65 17.90 10.74 12.93
C PRO A 65 17.46 10.65 14.39
N GLN A 66 16.25 10.14 14.65
CA GLN A 66 15.72 9.97 16.01
C GLN A 66 16.43 8.88 16.79
N MET A 67 17.00 7.89 16.09
CA MET A 67 17.80 6.81 16.68
C MET A 67 19.26 7.22 16.93
N GLY A 68 19.70 8.39 16.43
CA GLY A 68 21.10 8.83 16.47
C GLY A 68 21.94 8.35 15.27
N GLY A 69 21.34 7.72 14.27
CA GLY A 69 22.02 7.25 13.07
C GLY A 69 22.41 8.38 12.11
N ARG A 70 23.42 8.13 11.29
CA ARG A 70 23.98 9.04 10.27
C ARG A 70 23.43 8.69 8.86
N ASN A 71 23.91 9.40 7.86
CA ASN A 71 23.54 9.14 6.47
C ASN A 71 23.97 7.74 5.97
N GLU A 72 25.02 7.16 6.55
CA GLU A 72 25.45 5.79 6.23
C GLU A 72 24.41 4.75 6.68
N GLU A 73 23.95 4.85 7.94
CA GLU A 73 22.90 3.99 8.46
C GLU A 73 21.58 4.19 7.73
N LYS A 74 21.26 5.45 7.37
CA LYS A 74 20.11 5.77 6.55
C LYS A 74 20.19 5.10 5.17
N ALA A 75 21.32 5.20 4.49
CA ALA A 75 21.52 4.56 3.19
C ALA A 75 21.40 3.04 3.28
N LYS A 76 22.02 2.41 4.29
CA LYS A 76 21.89 0.98 4.55
C LYS A 76 20.45 0.56 4.81
N MET A 77 19.71 1.33 5.59
CA MET A 77 18.32 1.05 5.91
C MET A 77 17.42 1.18 4.67
N ILE A 78 17.61 2.21 3.83
CA ILE A 78 16.89 2.36 2.56
C ILE A 78 17.14 1.15 1.64
N GLN A 79 18.41 0.75 1.47
CA GLN A 79 18.77 -0.40 0.66
C GLN A 79 18.13 -1.70 1.17
N THR A 80 18.14 -1.91 2.49
CA THR A 80 17.57 -3.09 3.11
C THR A 80 16.04 -3.12 2.97
N LEU A 81 15.38 -1.98 3.19
CA LEU A 81 13.94 -1.85 3.03
C LEU A 81 13.52 -2.14 1.58
N LEU A 82 14.28 -1.61 0.61
CA LEU A 82 14.03 -1.84 -0.82
C LEU A 82 14.24 -3.30 -1.21
N PHE A 83 15.29 -3.94 -0.69
CA PHE A 83 15.56 -5.36 -0.91
C PHE A 83 14.43 -6.26 -0.40
N VAL A 84 14.01 -6.04 0.84
CA VAL A 84 12.92 -6.80 1.47
C VAL A 84 11.60 -6.53 0.76
N ALA A 85 11.33 -5.29 0.32
CA ALA A 85 10.15 -4.96 -0.48
C ALA A 85 10.11 -5.76 -1.79
N GLY A 86 11.22 -5.88 -2.49
CA GLY A 86 11.34 -6.71 -3.69
C GLY A 86 11.05 -8.19 -3.42
N LEU A 87 11.64 -8.77 -2.37
CA LEU A 87 11.40 -10.16 -1.97
C LEU A 87 9.92 -10.38 -1.63
N ASN A 88 9.34 -9.51 -0.80
CA ASN A 88 7.95 -9.62 -0.37
C ASN A 88 6.97 -9.48 -1.55
N THR A 89 7.27 -8.61 -2.50
CA THR A 89 6.48 -8.44 -3.72
C THR A 89 6.51 -9.71 -4.58
N PHE A 90 7.68 -10.35 -4.75
CA PHE A 90 7.76 -11.64 -5.43
C PHE A 90 6.96 -12.72 -4.72
N LEU A 91 7.10 -12.85 -3.41
CA LEU A 91 6.36 -13.86 -2.64
C LEU A 91 4.86 -13.65 -2.73
N GLN A 92 4.40 -12.41 -2.64
CA GLN A 92 2.99 -12.08 -2.71
C GLN A 92 2.40 -12.33 -4.09
N THR A 93 3.12 -11.98 -5.16
CA THR A 93 2.65 -12.19 -6.53
C THR A 93 2.74 -13.64 -7.00
N LEU A 94 3.61 -14.45 -6.41
CA LEU A 94 3.79 -15.87 -6.75
C LEU A 94 2.96 -16.79 -5.85
N PHE A 95 2.94 -16.57 -4.53
CA PHE A 95 2.39 -17.49 -3.54
C PHE A 95 1.28 -16.88 -2.67
N GLY A 96 1.20 -15.56 -2.55
CA GLY A 96 0.20 -14.86 -1.76
C GLY A 96 -1.14 -14.74 -2.48
N THR A 97 -1.63 -13.51 -2.61
CA THR A 97 -2.88 -13.22 -3.34
C THR A 97 -2.76 -13.41 -4.85
N ARG A 98 -1.55 -13.43 -5.39
CA ARG A 98 -1.26 -13.42 -6.83
C ARG A 98 -1.76 -12.17 -7.57
N LEU A 99 -2.16 -11.16 -6.85
CA LEU A 99 -2.45 -9.84 -7.40
C LEU A 99 -1.17 -9.10 -7.80
N PRO A 100 -1.28 -8.11 -8.69
CA PRO A 100 -0.19 -7.18 -9.00
C PRO A 100 -0.01 -6.16 -7.86
N ALA A 101 0.19 -6.64 -6.63
CA ALA A 101 0.35 -5.84 -5.43
C ALA A 101 1.83 -5.73 -5.06
N VAL A 102 2.33 -4.50 -4.97
CA VAL A 102 3.66 -4.22 -4.42
C VAL A 102 3.56 -4.24 -2.89
N ILE A 103 4.49 -4.91 -2.24
CA ILE A 103 4.60 -4.97 -0.78
C ILE A 103 5.83 -4.19 -0.35
N GLY A 104 5.66 -3.25 0.55
CA GLY A 104 6.76 -2.40 0.99
C GLY A 104 6.65 -1.99 2.44
N GLY A 105 7.53 -1.08 2.87
CA GLY A 105 7.48 -0.49 4.21
C GLY A 105 6.14 0.22 4.45
N SER A 106 5.67 0.16 5.68
CA SER A 106 4.36 0.70 6.05
C SER A 106 4.48 1.88 7.01
N TYR A 107 3.78 2.96 6.72
CA TYR A 107 3.67 4.12 7.61
C TYR A 107 3.00 3.78 8.95
N SER A 108 2.12 2.80 8.98
CA SER A 108 1.40 2.36 10.18
C SER A 108 2.33 1.91 11.30
N TYR A 109 3.54 1.47 10.97
CA TYR A 109 4.55 1.06 11.94
C TYR A 109 5.35 2.23 12.53
N LEU A 110 5.32 3.42 11.92
CA LEU A 110 6.11 4.57 12.38
C LEU A 110 5.81 4.98 13.83
N PRO A 111 4.55 5.15 14.25
CA PRO A 111 4.26 5.59 15.62
C PRO A 111 4.80 4.63 16.67
N THR A 112 4.58 3.33 16.48
CA THR A 112 5.08 2.30 17.41
C THR A 112 6.61 2.22 17.38
N THR A 113 7.23 2.31 16.21
CA THR A 113 8.70 2.32 16.11
C THR A 113 9.29 3.54 16.80
N ILE A 114 8.69 4.73 16.65
CA ILE A 114 9.11 5.95 17.35
C ILE A 114 8.92 5.79 18.86
N SER A 115 7.83 5.18 19.31
CA SER A 115 7.62 4.87 20.72
C SER A 115 8.72 3.98 21.30
N ILE A 116 9.16 2.96 20.54
CA ILE A 116 10.30 2.11 20.92
C ILE A 116 11.60 2.92 20.98
N VAL A 117 11.86 3.77 19.98
CA VAL A 117 13.06 4.65 19.94
C VAL A 117 13.14 5.53 21.17
N LEU A 118 12.01 6.05 21.63
CA LEU A 118 11.91 6.94 22.80
C LEU A 118 11.84 6.17 24.13
N ALA A 119 12.00 4.85 24.14
CA ALA A 119 11.99 4.05 25.36
C ALA A 119 13.15 4.45 26.31
N GLY A 120 12.86 4.63 27.59
CA GLY A 120 13.81 5.10 28.59
C GLY A 120 15.08 4.25 28.72
N ARG A 121 15.02 2.96 28.35
CA ARG A 121 16.16 2.05 28.37
C ARG A 121 17.30 2.42 27.41
N TYR A 122 17.01 3.24 26.39
CA TYR A 122 18.01 3.72 25.42
C TYR A 122 18.56 5.12 25.77
N SER A 123 17.98 5.81 26.76
CA SER A 123 18.37 7.17 27.13
C SER A 123 19.76 7.25 27.76
N ALA A 124 20.20 6.19 28.41
CA ALA A 124 21.51 6.11 29.07
C ALA A 124 22.69 5.86 28.10
N ILE A 125 22.43 5.54 26.84
CA ILE A 125 23.46 5.23 25.86
C ILE A 125 23.98 6.53 25.23
N VAL A 126 25.24 6.84 25.48
CA VAL A 126 25.88 8.09 25.03
C VAL A 126 26.39 8.00 23.60
N ASP A 127 26.95 6.85 23.19
CA ASP A 127 27.42 6.68 21.82
C ASP A 127 26.24 6.56 20.84
N PRO A 128 26.11 7.48 19.86
CA PRO A 128 25.02 7.47 18.89
C PRO A 128 24.96 6.18 18.03
N VAL A 129 26.11 5.61 17.69
CA VAL A 129 26.17 4.40 16.85
C VAL A 129 25.70 3.17 17.64
N GLU A 130 26.19 3.03 18.88
CA GLU A 130 25.75 1.95 19.77
C GLU A 130 24.26 2.08 20.11
N LYS A 131 23.77 3.31 20.32
CA LYS A 131 22.36 3.60 20.54
C LYS A 131 21.52 3.15 19.35
N PHE A 132 21.91 3.53 18.13
CA PHE A 132 21.22 3.15 16.91
C PHE A 132 21.13 1.62 16.76
N GLU A 133 22.25 0.91 16.93
CA GLU A 133 22.29 -0.54 16.80
C GLU A 133 21.41 -1.24 17.86
N LYS A 134 21.44 -0.80 19.11
CA LYS A 134 20.62 -1.38 20.18
C LYS A 134 19.13 -1.17 19.93
N ILE A 135 18.74 0.01 19.45
CA ILE A 135 17.35 0.29 19.07
C ILE A 135 16.94 -0.61 17.91
N MET A 136 17.77 -0.73 16.88
CA MET A 136 17.47 -1.59 15.73
C MET A 136 17.30 -3.07 16.13
N ARG A 137 18.12 -3.58 17.05
CA ARG A 137 17.96 -4.94 17.59
C ARG A 137 16.64 -5.11 18.33
N GLY A 138 16.18 -4.11 19.08
CA GLY A 138 14.87 -4.11 19.73
C GLY A 138 13.72 -4.15 18.73
N ILE A 139 13.78 -3.30 17.70
CA ILE A 139 12.78 -3.26 16.64
C ILE A 139 12.76 -4.58 15.85
N GLN A 140 13.93 -5.17 15.54
CA GLN A 140 14.03 -6.50 14.92
C GLN A 140 13.28 -7.55 15.74
N GLY A 141 13.53 -7.62 17.06
CA GLY A 141 12.85 -8.57 17.93
C GLY A 141 11.34 -8.36 17.99
N ALA A 142 10.90 -7.10 18.09
CA ALA A 142 9.48 -6.76 18.12
C ALA A 142 8.78 -7.14 16.79
N LEU A 143 9.41 -6.88 15.63
CA LEU A 143 8.86 -7.26 14.32
C LEU A 143 8.80 -8.78 14.12
N ILE A 144 9.82 -9.53 14.55
CA ILE A 144 9.83 -11.00 14.48
C ILE A 144 8.66 -11.57 15.27
N VAL A 145 8.42 -11.09 16.48
CA VAL A 145 7.27 -11.54 17.28
C VAL A 145 5.96 -11.10 16.65
N ALA A 146 5.86 -9.84 16.21
CA ALA A 146 4.65 -9.31 15.59
C ALA A 146 4.25 -10.05 14.30
N SER A 147 5.23 -10.56 13.55
CA SER A 147 4.98 -11.33 12.32
C SER A 147 4.15 -12.58 12.58
N THR A 148 4.31 -13.20 13.74
CA THR A 148 3.59 -14.42 14.12
C THR A 148 2.07 -14.23 14.11
N LEU A 149 1.58 -13.02 14.47
CA LEU A 149 0.16 -12.71 14.44
C LEU A 149 -0.42 -12.91 13.04
N GLN A 150 0.16 -12.26 12.02
CA GLN A 150 -0.35 -12.36 10.66
C GLN A 150 -0.10 -13.72 10.03
N ILE A 151 1.02 -14.38 10.33
CA ILE A 151 1.31 -15.74 9.87
C ILE A 151 0.24 -16.71 10.40
N VAL A 152 -0.03 -16.68 11.71
CA VAL A 152 -1.03 -17.55 12.32
C VAL A 152 -2.42 -17.23 11.81
N VAL A 153 -2.86 -15.97 11.89
CA VAL A 153 -4.20 -15.55 11.49
C VAL A 153 -4.46 -15.79 10.00
N GLY A 154 -3.45 -15.58 9.16
CA GLY A 154 -3.54 -15.77 7.71
C GLY A 154 -3.58 -17.25 7.31
N PHE A 155 -2.60 -18.05 7.72
CA PHE A 155 -2.49 -19.45 7.28
C PHE A 155 -3.45 -20.40 8.01
N SER A 156 -3.88 -20.10 9.25
CA SER A 156 -4.92 -20.87 9.91
C SER A 156 -6.32 -20.67 9.32
N GLY A 157 -6.49 -19.66 8.48
CA GLY A 157 -7.80 -19.29 7.91
C GLY A 157 -8.70 -18.50 8.85
N LEU A 158 -8.22 -18.03 10.00
CA LEU A 158 -9.00 -17.18 10.89
C LEU A 158 -9.43 -15.88 10.20
N TRP A 159 -8.52 -15.26 9.42
CA TRP A 159 -8.86 -14.07 8.66
C TRP A 159 -9.91 -14.32 7.57
N ARG A 160 -9.98 -15.52 7.02
CA ARG A 160 -11.04 -15.93 6.10
C ARG A 160 -12.43 -15.74 6.72
N ASN A 161 -12.60 -16.06 7.99
CA ASN A 161 -13.89 -15.91 8.68
C ASN A 161 -14.26 -14.42 8.84
N VAL A 162 -13.29 -13.57 9.15
CA VAL A 162 -13.49 -12.11 9.20
C VAL A 162 -13.81 -11.57 7.81
N ALA A 163 -13.03 -11.95 6.79
CA ALA A 163 -13.24 -11.53 5.41
C ALA A 163 -14.61 -11.95 4.84
N ARG A 164 -15.20 -13.04 5.31
CA ARG A 164 -16.56 -13.45 4.94
C ARG A 164 -17.65 -12.50 5.47
N LEU A 165 -17.38 -11.79 6.56
CA LEU A 165 -18.31 -10.80 7.11
C LEU A 165 -18.24 -9.48 6.33
N LEU A 166 -17.14 -9.24 5.62
CA LEU A 166 -16.96 -8.06 4.79
C LEU A 166 -17.94 -8.10 3.61
N SER A 167 -18.67 -7.02 3.43
CA SER A 167 -19.58 -6.80 2.30
C SER A 167 -19.08 -5.67 1.42
N PRO A 168 -19.60 -5.52 0.18
CA PRO A 168 -19.33 -4.30 -0.60
C PRO A 168 -19.62 -3.02 0.18
N LEU A 169 -20.68 -2.98 0.97
CA LEU A 169 -21.03 -1.83 1.81
C LEU A 169 -19.93 -1.49 2.84
N SER A 170 -19.46 -2.49 3.59
CA SER A 170 -18.41 -2.28 4.59
C SER A 170 -17.02 -2.09 3.97
N ALA A 171 -16.81 -2.58 2.76
CA ALA A 171 -15.56 -2.35 2.02
C ALA A 171 -15.41 -0.89 1.56
N VAL A 172 -16.52 -0.16 1.34
CA VAL A 172 -16.46 1.25 0.88
C VAL A 172 -15.65 2.12 1.84
N PRO A 173 -16.00 2.26 3.14
CA PRO A 173 -15.24 3.09 4.07
C PRO A 173 -13.80 2.60 4.25
N LEU A 174 -13.60 1.28 4.34
CA LEU A 174 -12.28 0.68 4.50
C LEU A 174 -11.35 1.07 3.35
N VAL A 175 -11.75 0.82 2.11
CA VAL A 175 -10.92 1.07 0.93
C VAL A 175 -10.81 2.57 0.63
N ALA A 176 -11.91 3.33 0.80
CA ALA A 176 -11.90 4.76 0.56
C ALA A 176 -10.92 5.49 1.50
N LEU A 177 -10.93 5.16 2.78
CA LEU A 177 -10.02 5.78 3.73
C LEU A 177 -8.61 5.19 3.70
N SER A 178 -8.39 4.01 3.11
CA SER A 178 -7.03 3.54 2.80
C SER A 178 -6.31 4.47 1.80
N GLY A 179 -7.04 5.19 0.96
CA GLY A 179 -6.50 6.23 0.10
C GLY A 179 -6.62 7.63 0.72
N PHE A 180 -7.84 8.06 1.00
CA PHE A 180 -8.08 9.43 1.48
C PHE A 180 -7.49 9.71 2.86
N GLY A 181 -7.35 8.72 3.74
CA GLY A 181 -6.72 8.88 5.06
C GLY A 181 -5.24 9.25 5.00
N LEU A 182 -4.56 9.00 3.87
CA LEU A 182 -3.16 9.39 3.66
C LEU A 182 -2.97 10.82 3.16
N TYR A 183 -3.96 11.70 3.34
CA TYR A 183 -3.94 13.09 2.83
C TYR A 183 -2.76 13.92 3.34
N GLU A 184 -2.24 13.62 4.51
CA GLU A 184 -1.08 14.31 5.10
C GLU A 184 0.21 14.13 4.28
N PHE A 185 0.36 13.00 3.58
CA PHE A 185 1.48 12.73 2.68
C PHE A 185 1.30 13.34 1.28
N GLY A 186 0.15 13.93 1.00
CA GLY A 186 -0.15 14.61 -0.24
C GLY A 186 0.28 16.08 -0.22
N PHE A 187 -0.69 16.98 -0.30
CA PHE A 187 -0.45 18.41 -0.43
C PHE A 187 0.37 19.04 0.71
N PRO A 188 0.21 18.68 2.00
CA PRO A 188 1.06 19.22 3.07
C PRO A 188 2.55 18.92 2.89
N LEU A 189 2.90 17.75 2.35
CA LEU A 189 4.28 17.40 2.04
C LEU A 189 4.78 18.09 0.75
N LEU A 190 3.91 18.22 -0.26
CA LEU A 190 4.16 18.96 -1.49
C LEU A 190 4.45 20.44 -1.19
N ALA A 191 3.68 21.05 -0.31
CA ALA A 191 3.77 22.47 0.06
C ALA A 191 5.09 22.85 0.76
N LYS A 192 5.90 21.88 1.18
CA LYS A 192 7.26 22.17 1.70
C LYS A 192 8.19 22.75 0.64
N CYS A 193 7.88 22.57 -0.65
CA CYS A 193 8.55 23.24 -1.76
C CYS A 193 7.55 23.42 -2.93
N VAL A 194 6.80 24.52 -2.87
CA VAL A 194 5.72 24.81 -3.82
C VAL A 194 6.24 24.97 -5.25
N GLU A 195 7.42 25.57 -5.41
CA GLU A 195 8.08 25.82 -6.70
C GLU A 195 8.39 24.55 -7.50
N ILE A 196 8.55 23.41 -6.80
CA ILE A 196 8.76 22.10 -7.42
C ILE A 196 7.49 21.27 -7.41
N GLY A 197 6.76 21.29 -6.29
CA GLY A 197 5.59 20.44 -6.10
C GLY A 197 4.41 20.80 -7.00
N LEU A 198 4.10 22.09 -7.20
CA LEU A 198 3.01 22.51 -8.09
C LEU A 198 3.29 22.19 -9.56
N PRO A 199 4.46 22.51 -10.14
CA PRO A 199 4.78 22.05 -11.48
C PRO A 199 4.65 20.54 -11.65
N GLN A 200 5.07 19.75 -10.65
CA GLN A 200 4.96 18.29 -10.71
C GLN A 200 3.51 17.81 -10.84
N ILE A 201 2.60 18.31 -10.00
CA ILE A 201 1.19 17.89 -10.07
C ILE A 201 0.53 18.38 -11.37
N ILE A 202 0.87 19.59 -11.85
CA ILE A 202 0.35 20.13 -13.09
C ILE A 202 0.80 19.28 -14.29
N PHE A 203 2.10 19.00 -14.42
CA PHE A 203 2.60 18.16 -15.51
C PHE A 203 2.02 16.73 -15.44
N LEU A 204 1.91 16.16 -14.23
CA LEU A 204 1.31 14.85 -14.04
C LEU A 204 -0.15 14.82 -14.53
N LEU A 205 -0.95 15.84 -14.20
CA LEU A 205 -2.34 15.96 -14.66
C LEU A 205 -2.42 16.15 -16.17
N ILE A 206 -1.58 17.02 -16.73
CA ILE A 206 -1.52 17.25 -18.18
C ILE A 206 -1.21 15.94 -18.91
N PHE A 207 -0.14 15.25 -18.54
CA PHE A 207 0.26 14.03 -19.24
C PHE A 207 -0.73 12.87 -19.04
N SER A 208 -1.31 12.72 -17.85
CA SER A 208 -2.18 11.59 -17.54
C SER A 208 -3.63 11.78 -18.00
N GLN A 209 -4.15 13.02 -17.99
CA GLN A 209 -5.57 13.26 -18.23
C GLN A 209 -5.85 14.05 -19.52
N TYR A 210 -5.04 15.07 -19.83
CA TYR A 210 -5.32 15.97 -20.96
C TYR A 210 -4.65 15.51 -22.26
N MET A 211 -3.38 15.08 -22.21
CA MET A 211 -2.65 14.68 -23.43
C MET A 211 -3.30 13.50 -24.18
N PRO A 212 -3.86 12.47 -23.52
CA PRO A 212 -4.56 11.40 -24.22
C PRO A 212 -5.77 11.87 -25.03
N HIS A 213 -6.39 13.01 -24.64
CA HIS A 213 -7.52 13.58 -25.34
C HIS A 213 -7.10 14.50 -26.49
N LEU A 214 -5.96 15.18 -26.36
CA LEU A 214 -5.44 16.11 -27.37
C LEU A 214 -4.74 15.39 -28.51
N ILE A 215 -3.97 14.34 -28.20
CA ILE A 215 -3.22 13.56 -29.18
C ILE A 215 -4.00 12.27 -29.48
N ARG A 216 -4.79 12.31 -30.55
CA ARG A 216 -5.52 11.15 -31.09
C ARG A 216 -4.52 10.18 -31.76
N GLY A 217 -3.82 9.37 -30.98
CA GLY A 217 -2.93 8.33 -31.47
C GLY A 217 -3.38 6.95 -30.98
N GLU A 218 -3.14 5.90 -31.77
CA GLU A 218 -3.44 4.50 -31.40
C GLU A 218 -2.64 4.02 -30.19
N ARG A 219 -1.61 4.75 -29.76
CA ARG A 219 -0.74 4.40 -28.64
C ARG A 219 -0.97 5.34 -27.46
N ALA A 220 -1.51 4.80 -26.40
CA ALA A 220 -1.69 5.48 -25.10
C ALA A 220 -0.33 5.63 -24.35
N VAL A 221 0.63 6.36 -24.97
CA VAL A 221 1.99 6.48 -24.40
C VAL A 221 2.01 7.45 -23.23
N PHE A 222 1.26 8.55 -23.34
CA PHE A 222 1.30 9.61 -22.33
C PHE A 222 0.63 9.21 -21.02
N ASP A 223 -0.53 8.58 -21.06
CA ASP A 223 -1.21 8.10 -19.85
C ASP A 223 -0.44 6.97 -19.16
N ARG A 224 0.18 6.04 -19.92
CA ARG A 224 0.99 4.96 -19.34
C ARG A 224 2.30 5.43 -18.72
N PHE A 225 2.96 6.43 -19.29
CA PHE A 225 4.28 6.90 -18.85
C PHE A 225 4.25 8.31 -18.25
N ALA A 226 3.06 8.81 -17.87
CA ALA A 226 2.88 10.13 -17.28
C ALA A 226 3.81 10.39 -16.08
N VAL A 227 4.02 9.40 -15.25
CA VAL A 227 4.89 9.49 -14.07
C VAL A 227 6.35 9.70 -14.48
N ILE A 228 6.88 8.90 -15.40
CA ILE A 228 8.28 9.06 -15.86
C ILE A 228 8.47 10.44 -16.49
N PHE A 229 7.58 10.84 -17.40
CA PHE A 229 7.71 12.14 -18.09
C PHE A 229 7.66 13.31 -17.11
N SER A 230 6.66 13.34 -16.22
CA SER A 230 6.53 14.43 -15.25
C SER A 230 7.68 14.47 -14.26
N VAL A 231 8.10 13.34 -13.72
CA VAL A 231 9.21 13.27 -12.76
C VAL A 231 10.54 13.70 -13.40
N VAL A 232 10.86 13.23 -14.59
CA VAL A 232 12.11 13.58 -15.26
C VAL A 232 12.16 15.08 -15.56
N ILE A 233 11.10 15.66 -16.11
CA ILE A 233 11.05 17.09 -16.43
C ILE A 233 11.21 17.94 -15.17
N VAL A 234 10.47 17.64 -14.12
CA VAL A 234 10.50 18.45 -12.89
C VAL A 234 11.78 18.19 -12.08
N TRP A 235 12.34 16.99 -12.13
CA TRP A 235 13.61 16.71 -11.48
C TRP A 235 14.77 17.46 -12.15
N ILE A 236 14.80 17.54 -13.49
CA ILE A 236 15.75 18.39 -14.22
C ILE A 236 15.56 19.87 -13.84
N TYR A 237 14.32 20.35 -13.78
CA TYR A 237 14.00 21.70 -13.33
C TYR A 237 14.49 21.96 -11.89
N ALA A 238 14.22 21.07 -10.96
CA ALA A 238 14.71 21.15 -9.57
C ALA A 238 16.24 21.15 -9.50
N HIS A 239 16.91 20.36 -10.35
CA HIS A 239 18.36 20.34 -10.43
C HIS A 239 18.92 21.67 -10.95
N LEU A 240 18.33 22.26 -11.97
CA LEU A 240 18.72 23.59 -12.49
C LEU A 240 18.57 24.67 -11.41
N LEU A 241 17.48 24.66 -10.64
CA LEU A 241 17.29 25.58 -9.51
C LEU A 241 18.35 25.38 -8.42
N THR A 242 18.72 24.13 -8.16
CA THR A 242 19.76 23.80 -7.17
C THR A 242 21.13 24.33 -7.62
N VAL A 243 21.51 24.08 -8.88
CA VAL A 243 22.82 24.50 -9.44
C VAL A 243 22.88 26.03 -9.59
N SER A 244 21.81 26.70 -9.98
CA SER A 244 21.77 28.16 -10.09
C SER A 244 21.97 28.88 -8.74
N GLY A 245 21.85 28.15 -7.63
CA GLY A 245 22.00 28.71 -6.30
C GLY A 245 20.75 29.43 -5.76
N ALA A 246 19.57 29.20 -6.37
CA ALA A 246 18.31 29.81 -5.95
C ALA A 246 17.99 29.59 -4.46
N TYR A 247 18.47 28.50 -3.89
CA TYR A 247 18.18 28.12 -2.48
C TYR A 247 19.34 28.38 -1.51
N LYS A 248 20.44 29.06 -1.91
CA LYS A 248 21.63 29.27 -1.04
C LYS A 248 21.29 29.96 0.28
N ASN A 249 20.37 30.93 0.24
CA ASN A 249 19.97 31.75 1.40
C ASN A 249 18.57 31.36 1.95
N ALA A 250 18.01 30.24 1.48
CA ALA A 250 16.71 29.78 1.95
C ALA A 250 16.78 29.14 3.34
N GLY A 251 15.65 29.09 4.04
CA GLY A 251 15.56 28.46 5.37
C GLY A 251 15.84 26.94 5.34
N PRO A 252 16.14 26.32 6.49
CA PRO A 252 16.53 24.91 6.56
C PRO A 252 15.53 23.95 5.94
N THR A 253 14.24 24.21 6.13
CA THR A 253 13.15 23.38 5.56
C THR A 253 13.15 23.40 4.03
N THR A 254 13.28 24.60 3.43
CA THR A 254 13.37 24.76 1.97
C THR A 254 14.62 24.11 1.42
N GLN A 255 15.75 24.29 2.08
CA GLN A 255 17.00 23.66 1.66
C GLN A 255 16.92 22.15 1.66
N THR A 256 16.27 21.54 2.66
CA THR A 256 16.13 20.10 2.77
C THR A 256 15.12 19.54 1.75
N SER A 257 14.05 20.27 1.50
CA SER A 257 12.93 19.78 0.66
C SER A 257 13.10 20.08 -0.83
N CYS A 258 13.72 21.21 -1.19
CA CYS A 258 13.79 21.68 -2.59
C CYS A 258 15.05 21.23 -3.32
N ARG A 259 16.17 21.05 -2.62
CA ARG A 259 17.47 20.78 -3.27
C ARG A 259 17.63 19.30 -3.60
N THR A 260 18.20 19.03 -4.77
CA THR A 260 18.49 17.67 -5.24
C THR A 260 19.79 17.08 -4.66
N ASP A 261 20.65 17.90 -4.05
CA ASP A 261 21.98 17.53 -3.54
C ASP A 261 22.04 17.33 -2.01
N ARG A 262 20.94 17.59 -1.29
CA ARG A 262 20.93 17.64 0.19
C ARG A 262 20.61 16.33 0.88
N ALA A 263 20.17 15.31 0.16
CA ALA A 263 19.83 14.02 0.78
C ALA A 263 21.03 13.35 1.46
N GLY A 264 22.27 13.70 1.08
CA GLY A 264 23.50 13.13 1.65
C GLY A 264 23.67 11.62 1.41
N ILE A 265 22.68 11.00 0.78
CA ILE A 265 22.56 9.55 0.61
C ILE A 265 23.54 9.05 -0.46
N ILE A 266 23.74 9.81 -1.54
CA ILE A 266 24.61 9.41 -2.67
C ILE A 266 26.06 9.26 -2.20
N GLY A 267 26.55 10.23 -1.41
CA GLY A 267 27.90 10.19 -0.82
C GLY A 267 28.07 9.02 0.16
N ALA A 268 27.10 8.79 1.00
CA ALA A 268 27.12 7.78 2.05
C ALA A 268 26.85 6.36 1.55
N SER A 269 26.27 6.18 0.35
CA SER A 269 25.93 4.86 -0.19
C SER A 269 27.14 4.13 -0.75
N PRO A 270 27.34 2.86 -0.42
CA PRO A 270 28.36 2.02 -1.05
C PRO A 270 28.02 1.76 -2.53
N TRP A 271 29.03 1.43 -3.35
CA TRP A 271 28.79 1.04 -4.74
C TRP A 271 28.00 -0.25 -4.85
N ILE A 272 28.42 -1.28 -4.14
CA ILE A 272 27.79 -2.60 -4.09
C ILE A 272 27.65 -3.01 -2.63
N ARG A 273 26.47 -3.41 -2.24
CA ARG A 273 26.18 -3.98 -0.92
C ARG A 273 24.99 -4.91 -1.03
N VAL A 274 25.14 -6.12 -0.54
CA VAL A 274 24.03 -7.08 -0.40
C VAL A 274 23.53 -6.99 1.04
N PRO A 275 22.25 -6.63 1.26
CA PRO A 275 21.66 -6.73 2.58
C PRO A 275 21.70 -8.18 3.09
N TYR A 276 21.98 -8.37 4.36
CA TYR A 276 22.09 -9.71 4.95
C TYR A 276 21.31 -9.80 6.27
N PRO A 277 20.86 -11.00 6.65
CA PRO A 277 20.12 -11.20 7.89
C PRO A 277 20.92 -10.77 9.13
N PHE A 278 20.22 -10.18 10.09
CA PHE A 278 20.79 -9.72 11.36
C PHE A 278 21.98 -8.75 11.25
N GLN A 279 21.97 -7.91 10.24
CA GLN A 279 23.05 -6.95 9.93
C GLN A 279 23.37 -5.96 11.06
N TRP A 280 22.41 -5.70 11.96
CA TRP A 280 22.57 -4.83 13.13
C TRP A 280 22.95 -5.58 14.41
N GLY A 281 23.11 -6.92 14.32
CA GLY A 281 23.38 -7.81 15.41
C GLY A 281 22.17 -8.68 15.81
N ALA A 282 22.35 -9.50 16.86
CA ALA A 282 21.29 -10.37 17.35
C ALA A 282 20.08 -9.58 17.87
N PRO A 283 18.85 -9.96 17.50
CA PRO A 283 17.65 -9.27 17.97
C PRO A 283 17.51 -9.38 19.49
N THR A 284 16.96 -8.34 20.10
CA THR A 284 16.58 -8.34 21.52
C THR A 284 15.07 -8.33 21.63
N PHE A 285 14.55 -9.03 22.61
CA PHE A 285 13.10 -9.21 22.77
C PHE A 285 12.63 -8.53 24.06
N ASP A 286 11.61 -7.69 23.91
CA ASP A 286 10.86 -7.08 25.00
C ASP A 286 9.37 -7.37 24.79
N ALA A 287 8.72 -7.91 25.82
CA ALA A 287 7.32 -8.34 25.70
C ALA A 287 6.38 -7.17 25.43
N GLY A 288 6.61 -6.04 26.08
CA GLY A 288 5.77 -4.85 25.90
C GLY A 288 5.86 -4.29 24.48
N GLU A 289 7.08 -4.13 23.96
CA GLU A 289 7.31 -3.67 22.59
C GLU A 289 6.77 -4.67 21.55
N ALA A 290 6.88 -5.97 21.83
CA ALA A 290 6.33 -6.99 20.97
C ALA A 290 4.79 -6.90 20.90
N PHE A 291 4.09 -6.72 22.03
CA PHE A 291 2.63 -6.54 22.03
C PHE A 291 2.18 -5.26 21.32
N ALA A 292 2.88 -4.14 21.54
CA ALA A 292 2.60 -2.91 20.80
C ALA A 292 2.77 -3.11 19.28
N MET A 293 3.85 -3.77 18.88
CA MET A 293 4.11 -4.06 17.46
C MET A 293 3.12 -5.07 16.87
N MET A 294 2.59 -6.01 17.66
CA MET A 294 1.51 -6.92 17.24
C MET A 294 0.21 -6.15 16.97
N SER A 295 -0.14 -5.17 17.81
CA SER A 295 -1.29 -4.30 17.57
C SER A 295 -1.14 -3.53 16.26
N THR A 296 0.03 -2.97 16.01
CA THR A 296 0.36 -2.30 14.75
C THR A 296 0.27 -3.24 13.55
N SER A 297 0.77 -4.47 13.69
CA SER A 297 0.66 -5.51 12.67
C SER A 297 -0.81 -5.84 12.35
N PHE A 298 -1.68 -5.83 13.35
CA PHE A 298 -3.12 -6.02 13.14
C PHE A 298 -3.75 -4.86 12.38
N VAL A 299 -3.38 -3.62 12.68
CA VAL A 299 -3.81 -2.43 11.91
C VAL A 299 -3.35 -2.54 10.46
N ALA A 300 -2.08 -2.84 10.23
CA ALA A 300 -1.51 -3.02 8.89
C ALA A 300 -2.20 -4.15 8.10
N LEU A 301 -2.66 -5.21 8.77
CA LEU A 301 -3.46 -6.28 8.16
C LEU A 301 -4.81 -5.77 7.64
N VAL A 302 -5.51 -4.94 8.43
CA VAL A 302 -6.80 -4.35 8.04
C VAL A 302 -6.62 -3.38 6.87
N GLU A 303 -5.64 -2.51 6.94
CA GLU A 303 -5.28 -1.56 5.87
C GLU A 303 -4.91 -2.30 4.57
N SER A 304 -4.07 -3.33 4.67
CA SER A 304 -3.70 -4.17 3.52
C SER A 304 -4.88 -4.91 2.92
N THR A 305 -5.86 -5.30 3.72
CA THR A 305 -7.12 -5.88 3.21
C THR A 305 -7.83 -4.89 2.29
N GLY A 306 -7.95 -3.63 2.70
CA GLY A 306 -8.50 -2.56 1.85
C GLY A 306 -7.69 -2.35 0.57
N ALA A 307 -6.38 -2.30 0.68
CA ALA A 307 -5.48 -2.11 -0.46
C ALA A 307 -5.51 -3.30 -1.45
N PHE A 308 -5.58 -4.55 -0.97
CA PHE A 308 -5.77 -5.72 -1.85
C PHE A 308 -7.10 -5.66 -2.62
N ILE A 309 -8.17 -5.21 -1.98
CA ILE A 309 -9.47 -5.02 -2.64
C ILE A 309 -9.36 -3.97 -3.74
N ALA A 310 -8.68 -2.84 -3.48
CA ALA A 310 -8.42 -1.81 -4.48
C ALA A 310 -7.59 -2.33 -5.66
N VAL A 311 -6.50 -3.07 -5.38
CA VAL A 311 -5.64 -3.66 -6.40
C VAL A 311 -6.42 -4.66 -7.25
N SER A 312 -7.26 -5.52 -6.67
CA SER A 312 -8.08 -6.47 -7.43
C SER A 312 -9.01 -5.75 -8.40
N ARG A 313 -9.56 -4.61 -7.99
CA ARG A 313 -10.43 -3.78 -8.83
C ARG A 313 -9.67 -3.20 -10.01
N TYR A 314 -8.50 -2.59 -9.77
CA TYR A 314 -7.68 -1.98 -10.81
C TYR A 314 -6.92 -2.98 -11.70
N ALA A 315 -6.73 -4.20 -11.24
CA ALA A 315 -6.21 -5.29 -12.06
C ALA A 315 -7.26 -5.94 -12.97
N SER A 316 -8.50 -5.47 -12.94
CA SER A 316 -9.64 -6.11 -13.62
C SER A 316 -9.77 -7.60 -13.26
N ALA A 317 -9.47 -7.93 -12.01
CA ALA A 317 -9.65 -9.26 -11.46
C ALA A 317 -11.05 -9.42 -10.83
N THR A 318 -11.50 -10.64 -10.65
CA THR A 318 -12.70 -10.92 -9.86
C THR A 318 -12.48 -10.53 -8.40
N PRO A 319 -13.53 -10.18 -7.64
CA PRO A 319 -13.40 -9.95 -6.21
C PRO A 319 -12.67 -11.10 -5.51
N LEU A 320 -11.82 -10.74 -4.55
CA LEU A 320 -10.98 -11.70 -3.85
C LEU A 320 -11.81 -12.70 -3.04
N PRO A 321 -11.69 -14.01 -3.26
CA PRO A 321 -12.22 -15.00 -2.36
C PRO A 321 -11.62 -14.83 -0.96
N PRO A 322 -12.41 -15.01 0.13
CA PRO A 322 -11.92 -14.86 1.50
C PRO A 322 -10.69 -15.72 1.84
N SER A 323 -10.60 -16.92 1.27
CA SER A 323 -9.46 -17.83 1.44
C SER A 323 -8.18 -17.28 0.81
N ILE A 324 -8.29 -16.62 -0.33
CA ILE A 324 -7.14 -16.00 -1.03
C ILE A 324 -6.64 -14.79 -0.24
N LEU A 325 -7.56 -13.97 0.28
CA LEU A 325 -7.22 -12.84 1.14
C LEU A 325 -6.50 -13.31 2.42
N SER A 326 -7.00 -14.38 3.06
CA SER A 326 -6.37 -14.98 4.24
C SER A 326 -4.96 -15.49 3.93
N ARG A 327 -4.77 -16.17 2.80
CA ARG A 327 -3.46 -16.60 2.32
C ARG A 327 -2.52 -15.42 2.08
N GLY A 328 -3.01 -14.35 1.47
CA GLY A 328 -2.24 -13.12 1.24
C GLY A 328 -1.77 -12.47 2.53
N VAL A 329 -2.60 -12.46 3.56
CA VAL A 329 -2.25 -11.99 4.91
C VAL A 329 -1.17 -12.86 5.54
N GLY A 330 -1.25 -14.19 5.41
CA GLY A 330 -0.19 -15.09 5.89
C GLY A 330 1.17 -14.80 5.25
N TRP A 331 1.20 -14.61 3.93
CA TRP A 331 2.43 -14.22 3.21
C TRP A 331 2.90 -12.80 3.54
N GLN A 332 2.00 -11.88 3.87
CA GLN A 332 2.39 -10.58 4.40
C GLN A 332 3.06 -10.73 5.77
N GLY A 333 2.57 -11.62 6.63
CA GLY A 333 3.21 -11.97 7.89
C GLY A 333 4.64 -12.50 7.70
N VAL A 334 4.87 -13.36 6.70
CA VAL A 334 6.22 -13.79 6.28
C VAL A 334 7.06 -12.59 5.85
N GLY A 335 6.46 -11.63 5.14
CA GLY A 335 7.13 -10.38 4.76
C GLY A 335 7.55 -9.53 5.98
N ILE A 336 6.72 -9.45 7.01
CA ILE A 336 7.08 -8.78 8.27
C ILE A 336 8.21 -9.53 8.99
N LEU A 337 8.20 -10.85 8.94
CA LEU A 337 9.31 -11.67 9.48
C LEU A 337 10.64 -11.31 8.78
N PHE A 338 10.65 -11.22 7.45
CA PHE A 338 11.84 -10.76 6.73
C PHE A 338 12.23 -9.32 7.10
N SER A 339 11.26 -8.43 7.30
CA SER A 339 11.53 -7.06 7.79
C SER A 339 12.25 -7.08 9.14
N GLY A 340 11.85 -7.96 10.06
CA GLY A 340 12.53 -8.17 11.35
C GLY A 340 13.92 -8.79 11.18
N ILE A 341 14.05 -9.86 10.41
CA ILE A 341 15.33 -10.58 10.20
C ILE A 341 16.38 -9.67 9.53
N PHE A 342 16.01 -8.91 8.49
CA PHE A 342 16.94 -8.02 7.79
C PHE A 342 17.11 -6.66 8.48
N GLY A 343 16.22 -6.29 9.41
CA GLY A 343 16.31 -5.03 10.16
C GLY A 343 15.99 -3.82 9.30
N THR A 344 14.75 -3.74 8.82
CA THR A 344 14.26 -2.63 7.99
C THR A 344 13.72 -1.44 8.81
N GLY A 345 13.58 -1.61 10.12
CA GLY A 345 13.03 -0.57 11.01
C GLY A 345 11.51 -0.36 10.91
N SER A 346 10.84 -1.01 9.98
CA SER A 346 9.39 -0.96 9.76
C SER A 346 8.89 -2.32 9.30
N GLY A 347 7.64 -2.65 9.61
CA GLY A 347 6.99 -3.81 9.02
C GLY A 347 6.53 -3.53 7.59
N SER A 348 6.00 -4.56 6.93
CA SER A 348 5.53 -4.48 5.55
C SER A 348 4.00 -4.48 5.45
N SER A 349 3.49 -3.78 4.43
CA SER A 349 2.09 -3.78 4.02
C SER A 349 1.96 -3.63 2.51
N VAL A 350 0.74 -3.70 2.00
CA VAL A 350 0.47 -3.41 0.58
C VAL A 350 0.68 -1.93 0.32
N SER A 351 1.47 -1.61 -0.69
CA SER A 351 1.71 -0.21 -1.10
C SER A 351 0.46 0.37 -1.76
N VAL A 352 -0.12 1.35 -1.09
CA VAL A 352 -1.30 2.10 -1.57
C VAL A 352 -0.93 2.95 -2.78
N GLU A 353 0.27 3.50 -2.80
CA GLU A 353 0.82 4.31 -3.88
C GLU A 353 0.88 3.51 -5.20
N ASN A 354 1.40 2.31 -5.12
CA ASN A 354 1.48 1.42 -6.28
C ASN A 354 0.11 0.92 -6.73
N ALA A 355 -0.86 0.76 -5.82
CA ALA A 355 -2.25 0.50 -6.18
C ALA A 355 -2.86 1.67 -6.99
N GLY A 356 -2.57 2.91 -6.59
CA GLY A 356 -2.95 4.10 -7.34
C GLY A 356 -2.28 4.20 -8.72
N LEU A 357 -1.03 3.75 -8.84
CA LEU A 357 -0.32 3.69 -10.13
C LEU A 357 -0.97 2.69 -11.11
N LEU A 358 -1.48 1.56 -10.63
CA LEU A 358 -2.26 0.64 -11.49
C LEU A 358 -3.47 1.34 -12.11
N ALA A 359 -4.15 2.18 -11.33
CA ALA A 359 -5.29 2.96 -11.80
C ALA A 359 -4.87 3.99 -12.85
N LEU A 360 -3.82 4.76 -12.59
CA LEU A 360 -3.31 5.80 -13.46
C LEU A 360 -2.89 5.24 -14.83
N THR A 361 -2.10 4.17 -14.81
CA THR A 361 -1.54 3.56 -16.03
C THR A 361 -2.53 2.64 -16.75
N ARG A 362 -3.61 2.24 -16.07
CA ARG A 362 -4.57 1.22 -16.55
C ARG A 362 -3.92 -0.11 -16.91
N VAL A 363 -2.84 -0.44 -16.21
CA VAL A 363 -2.06 -1.66 -16.41
C VAL A 363 -2.05 -2.47 -15.13
N GLY A 364 -2.89 -3.49 -15.05
CA GLY A 364 -3.01 -4.40 -13.91
C GLY A 364 -2.21 -5.69 -14.04
N SER A 365 -1.18 -5.73 -14.87
CA SER A 365 -0.42 -6.95 -15.16
C SER A 365 0.48 -7.38 -14.01
N ARG A 366 0.37 -8.64 -13.59
CA ARG A 366 1.24 -9.26 -12.59
C ARG A 366 2.71 -9.23 -13.00
N ARG A 367 3.02 -9.46 -14.29
CA ARG A 367 4.38 -9.44 -14.81
C ARG A 367 5.08 -8.10 -14.59
N VAL A 368 4.37 -7.00 -14.78
CA VAL A 368 4.92 -5.64 -14.57
C VAL A 368 5.37 -5.45 -13.11
N VAL A 369 4.56 -5.88 -12.15
CA VAL A 369 4.90 -5.79 -10.73
C VAL A 369 6.05 -6.73 -10.36
N GLN A 370 6.14 -7.92 -10.96
CA GLN A 370 7.28 -8.81 -10.76
C GLN A 370 8.59 -8.21 -11.31
N ILE A 371 8.54 -7.53 -12.45
CA ILE A 371 9.69 -6.79 -12.99
C ILE A 371 10.08 -5.65 -12.03
N SER A 372 9.12 -4.94 -11.46
CA SER A 372 9.41 -3.90 -10.46
C SER A 372 10.12 -4.46 -9.23
N ALA A 373 9.73 -5.63 -8.76
CA ALA A 373 10.41 -6.33 -7.67
C ALA A 373 11.86 -6.68 -8.04
N GLY A 374 12.11 -7.07 -9.28
CA GLY A 374 13.46 -7.22 -9.82
C GLY A 374 14.28 -5.94 -9.76
N PHE A 375 13.71 -4.80 -10.15
CA PHE A 375 14.36 -3.49 -10.02
C PHE A 375 14.64 -3.12 -8.56
N MET A 376 13.70 -3.38 -7.65
CA MET A 376 13.90 -3.13 -6.22
C MET A 376 15.12 -3.89 -5.67
N ILE A 377 15.24 -5.18 -5.98
CA ILE A 377 16.37 -6.01 -5.55
C ILE A 377 17.67 -5.52 -6.24
N PHE A 378 17.63 -5.28 -7.54
CA PHE A 378 18.80 -4.84 -8.30
C PHE A 378 19.37 -3.52 -7.77
N PHE A 379 18.56 -2.48 -7.63
CA PHE A 379 19.02 -1.17 -7.13
C PHE A 379 19.28 -1.14 -5.62
N SER A 380 18.74 -2.09 -4.85
CA SER A 380 19.12 -2.26 -3.45
C SER A 380 20.56 -2.76 -3.29
N ILE A 381 21.04 -3.54 -4.26
CA ILE A 381 22.42 -4.06 -4.29
C ILE A 381 23.38 -3.00 -4.86
N LEU A 382 22.97 -2.32 -5.94
CA LEU A 382 23.74 -1.22 -6.55
C LEU A 382 23.46 0.11 -5.82
N GLY A 383 24.04 0.27 -4.64
CA GLY A 383 23.68 1.33 -3.70
C GLY A 383 23.82 2.75 -4.26
N LYS A 384 24.87 3.07 -5.01
CA LYS A 384 25.05 4.41 -5.61
C LYS A 384 23.92 4.75 -6.59
N PHE A 385 23.53 3.83 -7.46
CA PHE A 385 22.44 4.04 -8.41
C PHE A 385 21.09 4.16 -7.70
N GLY A 386 20.82 3.28 -6.73
CA GLY A 386 19.62 3.40 -5.91
C GLY A 386 19.55 4.73 -5.16
N ALA A 387 20.68 5.23 -4.66
CA ALA A 387 20.77 6.50 -3.95
C ALA A 387 20.49 7.71 -4.86
N VAL A 388 20.85 7.66 -6.15
CA VAL A 388 20.51 8.73 -7.10
C VAL A 388 18.98 8.89 -7.20
N PHE A 389 18.26 7.80 -7.38
CA PHE A 389 16.78 7.85 -7.43
C PHE A 389 16.18 8.20 -6.06
N ALA A 390 16.79 7.73 -4.97
CA ALA A 390 16.37 8.08 -3.61
C ALA A 390 16.62 9.55 -3.25
N SER A 391 17.39 10.29 -4.04
CA SER A 391 17.64 11.73 -3.87
C SER A 391 16.60 12.62 -4.54
N ILE A 392 15.58 12.05 -5.19
CA ILE A 392 14.47 12.82 -5.76
C ILE A 392 13.82 13.64 -4.63
N PRO A 393 13.60 14.97 -4.80
CA PRO A 393 12.97 15.81 -3.80
C PRO A 393 11.60 15.27 -3.36
N SER A 394 11.33 15.26 -2.06
CA SER A 394 10.07 14.75 -1.50
C SER A 394 8.81 15.44 -2.04
N PRO A 395 8.78 16.74 -2.40
CA PRO A 395 7.62 17.36 -3.02
C PRO A 395 7.22 16.77 -4.38
N ILE A 396 8.19 16.23 -5.15
CA ILE A 396 7.90 15.51 -6.40
C ILE A 396 7.10 14.24 -6.09
N ILE A 397 7.54 13.48 -5.12
CA ILE A 397 6.86 12.24 -4.70
C ILE A 397 5.48 12.55 -4.09
N ALA A 398 5.39 13.60 -3.27
CA ALA A 398 4.13 14.03 -2.67
C ALA A 398 3.08 14.43 -3.71
N ALA A 399 3.50 15.06 -4.79
CA ALA A 399 2.61 15.39 -5.90
C ALA A 399 2.04 14.12 -6.60
N LEU A 400 2.86 13.07 -6.74
CA LEU A 400 2.39 11.77 -7.22
C LEU A 400 1.36 11.16 -6.26
N TYR A 401 1.61 11.24 -4.95
CA TYR A 401 0.72 10.73 -3.91
C TYR A 401 -0.65 11.40 -3.93
N CYS A 402 -0.74 12.71 -4.19
CA CYS A 402 -2.02 13.39 -4.35
C CYS A 402 -2.94 12.70 -5.36
N LEU A 403 -2.37 12.20 -6.46
CA LEU A 403 -3.16 11.52 -7.49
C LEU A 403 -3.39 10.04 -7.17
N PHE A 404 -2.38 9.35 -6.67
CA PHE A 404 -2.48 7.91 -6.39
C PHE A 404 -3.45 7.60 -5.25
N PHE A 405 -3.40 8.36 -4.16
CA PHE A 405 -4.33 8.18 -3.04
C PHE A 405 -5.76 8.54 -3.41
N ALA A 406 -5.94 9.54 -4.29
CA ALA A 406 -7.26 9.85 -4.84
C ALA A 406 -7.83 8.68 -5.65
N TYR A 407 -7.02 8.00 -6.47
CA TYR A 407 -7.46 6.80 -7.19
C TYR A 407 -7.84 5.66 -6.25
N VAL A 408 -7.05 5.38 -5.21
CA VAL A 408 -7.38 4.33 -4.25
C VAL A 408 -8.65 4.67 -3.47
N GLY A 409 -8.80 5.92 -3.03
CA GLY A 409 -10.04 6.39 -2.41
C GLY A 409 -11.26 6.20 -3.32
N SER A 410 -11.13 6.55 -4.60
CA SER A 410 -12.21 6.36 -5.58
C SER A 410 -12.50 4.89 -5.89
N ALA A 411 -11.51 3.99 -5.77
CA ALA A 411 -11.77 2.55 -5.85
C ALA A 411 -12.74 2.09 -4.77
N GLY A 412 -12.55 2.58 -3.54
CA GLY A 412 -13.49 2.34 -2.45
C GLY A 412 -14.90 2.82 -2.77
N LEU A 413 -15.02 4.07 -3.22
CA LEU A 413 -16.31 4.64 -3.62
C LEU A 413 -16.99 3.86 -4.76
N SER A 414 -16.23 3.23 -5.64
CA SER A 414 -16.78 2.48 -6.76
C SER A 414 -17.63 1.27 -6.33
N PHE A 415 -17.44 0.74 -5.12
CA PHE A 415 -18.26 -0.35 -4.59
C PHE A 415 -19.69 0.09 -4.23
N LEU A 416 -19.98 1.39 -4.14
CA LEU A 416 -21.33 1.91 -3.94
C LEU A 416 -22.30 1.48 -5.04
N GLN A 417 -21.80 1.22 -6.26
CA GLN A 417 -22.63 0.75 -7.38
C GLN A 417 -23.35 -0.58 -7.10
N PHE A 418 -22.85 -1.38 -6.16
CA PHE A 418 -23.44 -2.67 -5.78
C PHE A 418 -24.42 -2.56 -4.60
N CYS A 419 -24.45 -1.41 -3.93
CA CYS A 419 -25.25 -1.14 -2.74
C CYS A 419 -26.52 -0.37 -3.09
N ASN A 420 -27.57 -0.57 -2.32
CA ASN A 420 -28.78 0.24 -2.42
C ASN A 420 -28.63 1.52 -1.60
N LEU A 421 -28.31 2.62 -2.26
CA LEU A 421 -28.17 3.93 -1.61
C LEU A 421 -29.50 4.57 -1.19
N ASN A 422 -30.64 4.00 -1.57
CA ASN A 422 -31.96 4.48 -1.12
C ASN A 422 -32.35 3.95 0.27
N SER A 423 -31.63 2.94 0.77
CA SER A 423 -31.83 2.42 2.13
C SER A 423 -31.29 3.38 3.18
N PHE A 424 -32.11 3.74 4.18
CA PHE A 424 -31.66 4.55 5.33
C PHE A 424 -30.55 3.86 6.13
N ARG A 425 -30.62 2.54 6.25
CA ARG A 425 -29.60 1.72 6.90
C ARG A 425 -28.24 1.88 6.19
N THR A 426 -28.22 1.76 4.87
CA THR A 426 -27.02 1.93 4.05
C THR A 426 -26.42 3.32 4.22
N LYS A 427 -27.25 4.36 4.15
CA LYS A 427 -26.83 5.77 4.34
C LYS A 427 -26.23 5.98 5.73
N PHE A 428 -26.86 5.44 6.78
CA PHE A 428 -26.36 5.56 8.15
C PHE A 428 -25.00 4.88 8.30
N ILE A 429 -24.87 3.63 7.87
CA ILE A 429 -23.61 2.88 7.99
C ILE A 429 -22.48 3.61 7.26
N LEU A 430 -22.71 4.03 6.02
CA LEU A 430 -21.69 4.75 5.22
C LEU A 430 -21.31 6.08 5.87
N GLY A 431 -22.32 6.92 6.13
CA GLY A 431 -22.08 8.28 6.66
C GLY A 431 -21.41 8.25 8.01
N PHE A 432 -21.91 7.42 8.93
CA PHE A 432 -21.35 7.32 10.27
C PHE A 432 -19.94 6.73 10.27
N SER A 433 -19.70 5.65 9.52
CA SER A 433 -18.38 4.99 9.48
C SER A 433 -17.32 5.88 8.85
N VAL A 434 -17.64 6.59 7.77
CA VAL A 434 -16.69 7.52 7.13
C VAL A 434 -16.42 8.71 8.06
N PHE A 435 -17.47 9.31 8.63
CA PHE A 435 -17.31 10.48 9.51
C PHE A 435 -16.48 10.15 10.76
N MET A 436 -16.80 9.05 11.45
CA MET A 436 -16.06 8.63 12.64
C MET A 436 -14.65 8.12 12.28
N GLY A 437 -14.50 7.50 11.10
CA GLY A 437 -13.21 7.06 10.57
C GLY A 437 -12.25 8.21 10.25
N LEU A 438 -12.74 9.42 10.05
CA LEU A 438 -11.93 10.64 9.96
C LEU A 438 -11.78 11.32 11.32
N SER A 439 -12.88 11.44 12.07
CA SER A 439 -12.94 12.24 13.30
C SER A 439 -12.16 11.62 14.47
N ILE A 440 -12.23 10.31 14.66
CA ILE A 440 -11.51 9.64 15.76
C ILE A 440 -10.00 9.68 15.53
N PRO A 441 -9.45 9.26 14.39
CA PRO A 441 -8.01 9.34 14.14
C PRO A 441 -7.48 10.78 14.18
N GLN A 442 -8.24 11.76 13.66
CA GLN A 442 -7.87 13.17 13.75
C GLN A 442 -7.68 13.60 15.20
N TYR A 443 -8.61 13.23 16.10
CA TYR A 443 -8.48 13.53 17.52
C TYR A 443 -7.22 12.89 18.13
N PHE A 444 -6.96 11.61 17.85
CA PHE A 444 -5.80 10.88 18.37
C PHE A 444 -4.47 11.47 17.87
N ASN A 445 -4.40 11.77 16.58
CA ASN A 445 -3.19 12.31 15.95
C ASN A 445 -2.92 13.75 16.43
N GLU A 446 -3.94 14.60 16.49
CA GLU A 446 -3.82 15.97 16.96
C GLU A 446 -3.44 16.03 18.45
N TYR A 447 -4.08 15.21 19.29
CA TYR A 447 -3.74 15.11 20.70
C TYR A 447 -2.28 14.70 20.90
N THR A 448 -1.82 13.71 20.14
CA THR A 448 -0.42 13.25 20.17
C THR A 448 0.54 14.33 19.70
N ALA A 449 0.20 15.07 18.65
CA ALA A 449 1.02 16.18 18.14
C ALA A 449 1.17 17.33 19.17
N ILE A 450 0.11 17.64 19.93
CA ILE A 450 0.10 18.74 20.90
C ILE A 450 0.76 18.31 22.22
N LYS A 451 0.45 17.12 22.72
CA LYS A 451 0.88 16.66 24.05
C LYS A 451 2.18 15.83 24.05
N GLY A 452 2.60 15.31 22.88
CA GLY A 452 3.73 14.39 22.78
C GLY A 452 3.42 12.94 23.19
N TYR A 453 2.18 12.65 23.58
CA TYR A 453 1.66 11.31 23.90
C TYR A 453 0.20 11.18 23.50
N GLY A 454 -0.27 9.95 23.29
CA GLY A 454 -1.65 9.70 22.87
C GLY A 454 -2.69 9.90 23.99
N PRO A 455 -4.00 9.95 23.66
CA PRO A 455 -5.08 10.12 24.63
C PRO A 455 -5.09 9.06 25.74
N VAL A 456 -4.76 7.81 25.42
CA VAL A 456 -4.54 6.77 26.41
C VAL A 456 -3.11 6.88 26.93
N HIS A 457 -2.97 7.32 28.18
CA HIS A 457 -1.67 7.56 28.80
C HIS A 457 -1.65 6.97 30.21
N THR A 458 -1.10 5.77 30.33
CA THR A 458 -0.91 5.03 31.59
C THR A 458 0.58 4.87 31.87
N GLY A 459 0.94 4.31 33.03
CA GLY A 459 2.33 3.96 33.33
C GLY A 459 2.93 2.85 32.44
N ALA A 460 2.09 2.12 31.67
CA ALA A 460 2.51 1.05 30.77
C ALA A 460 2.49 1.52 29.31
N ARG A 461 3.66 1.90 28.77
CA ARG A 461 3.80 2.41 27.39
C ARG A 461 3.23 1.45 26.36
N TRP A 462 3.54 0.16 26.47
CA TRP A 462 3.07 -0.87 25.54
C TRP A 462 1.53 -0.94 25.46
N PHE A 463 0.86 -0.76 26.60
CA PHE A 463 -0.60 -0.74 26.65
C PHE A 463 -1.16 0.52 25.97
N ASN A 464 -0.51 1.67 26.20
CA ASN A 464 -0.88 2.91 25.55
C ASN A 464 -0.80 2.80 24.03
N ASP A 465 0.30 2.26 23.50
CA ASP A 465 0.50 2.06 22.06
C ASP A 465 -0.52 1.07 21.49
N MET A 466 -0.81 -0.01 22.24
CA MET A 466 -1.78 -1.03 21.83
C MET A 466 -3.18 -0.47 21.62
N ILE A 467 -3.55 0.59 22.32
CA ILE A 467 -4.84 1.25 22.17
C ILE A 467 -4.75 2.46 21.22
N ASN A 468 -3.74 3.30 21.37
CA ASN A 468 -3.65 4.53 20.58
C ASN A 468 -3.44 4.27 19.09
N VAL A 469 -2.64 3.28 18.71
CA VAL A 469 -2.29 3.01 17.30
C VAL A 469 -3.50 2.62 16.46
N PRO A 470 -4.38 1.67 16.84
CA PRO A 470 -5.57 1.36 16.06
C PRO A 470 -6.51 2.54 15.87
N PHE A 471 -6.70 3.37 16.91
CA PHE A 471 -7.59 4.51 16.83
C PHE A 471 -6.98 5.73 16.10
N SER A 472 -5.70 5.70 15.80
CA SER A 472 -5.03 6.68 14.95
C SER A 472 -5.06 6.33 13.45
N SER A 473 -5.62 5.18 13.07
CA SER A 473 -5.71 4.72 11.68
C SER A 473 -7.11 4.91 11.12
N GLU A 474 -7.25 5.76 10.12
CA GLU A 474 -8.53 6.04 9.44
C GLU A 474 -9.16 4.79 8.82
N PRO A 475 -8.41 3.97 8.03
CA PRO A 475 -8.99 2.76 7.45
C PRO A 475 -9.41 1.73 8.49
N PHE A 476 -8.63 1.61 9.58
CA PHE A 476 -8.97 0.70 10.67
C PHE A 476 -10.28 1.08 11.34
N VAL A 477 -10.42 2.32 11.78
CA VAL A 477 -11.62 2.81 12.48
C VAL A 477 -12.83 2.71 11.57
N ALA A 478 -12.73 3.20 10.34
CA ALA A 478 -13.83 3.19 9.39
C ALA A 478 -14.25 1.77 9.00
N GLY A 479 -13.28 0.91 8.68
CA GLY A 479 -13.53 -0.48 8.29
C GLY A 479 -14.14 -1.29 9.43
N PHE A 480 -13.63 -1.12 10.64
CA PHE A 480 -14.17 -1.78 11.84
C PHE A 480 -15.60 -1.35 12.12
N LEU A 481 -15.89 -0.04 12.16
CA LEU A 481 -17.24 0.48 12.39
C LEU A 481 -18.20 0.05 11.30
N ALA A 482 -17.79 0.15 10.04
CA ALA A 482 -18.64 -0.26 8.91
C ALA A 482 -18.99 -1.75 8.97
N MET A 483 -18.01 -2.61 9.22
CA MET A 483 -18.22 -4.05 9.35
C MET A 483 -19.08 -4.37 10.57
N PHE A 484 -18.81 -3.77 11.73
CA PHE A 484 -19.56 -3.98 12.96
C PHE A 484 -21.03 -3.58 12.80
N LEU A 485 -21.29 -2.39 12.27
CA LEU A 485 -22.66 -1.90 12.04
C LEU A 485 -23.38 -2.73 10.96
N ASP A 486 -22.66 -3.11 9.90
CA ASP A 486 -23.26 -3.91 8.84
C ASP A 486 -23.66 -5.32 9.30
N VAL A 487 -22.92 -5.91 10.24
CA VAL A 487 -23.24 -7.21 10.83
C VAL A 487 -24.32 -7.09 11.90
N THR A 488 -24.22 -6.11 12.80
CA THR A 488 -25.14 -5.99 13.96
C THR A 488 -26.50 -5.42 13.58
N LEU A 489 -26.58 -4.51 12.62
CA LEU A 489 -27.82 -3.95 12.10
C LEU A 489 -28.44 -4.81 10.97
N HIS A 490 -27.96 -6.03 10.81
CA HIS A 490 -28.41 -6.94 9.77
C HIS A 490 -29.71 -7.63 10.17
N LYS A 491 -30.78 -7.40 9.40
CA LYS A 491 -31.98 -8.26 9.41
C LYS A 491 -31.73 -9.42 8.43
N LYS A 492 -32.10 -10.64 8.83
CA LYS A 492 -31.96 -11.85 8.00
C LYS A 492 -32.99 -11.91 6.87
N ASP A 493 -33.22 -10.81 6.17
CA ASP A 493 -34.15 -10.74 5.05
C ASP A 493 -33.38 -10.53 3.70
N THR A 494 -34.08 -10.88 2.62
CA THR A 494 -33.50 -10.76 1.25
C THR A 494 -33.26 -9.30 0.86
N ALA A 495 -34.03 -8.36 1.41
CA ALA A 495 -33.86 -6.93 1.14
C ALA A 495 -32.53 -6.42 1.70
N THR A 496 -32.21 -6.75 2.95
CA THR A 496 -30.92 -6.36 3.58
C THR A 496 -29.72 -6.94 2.82
N ARG A 497 -29.84 -8.17 2.30
CA ARG A 497 -28.75 -8.79 1.51
C ARG A 497 -28.50 -8.06 0.20
N LYS A 498 -29.55 -7.53 -0.45
CA LYS A 498 -29.43 -6.67 -1.64
C LYS A 498 -28.87 -5.29 -1.28
N ASP A 499 -29.31 -4.70 -0.17
CA ASP A 499 -28.87 -3.38 0.27
C ASP A 499 -27.37 -3.29 0.49
N ARG A 500 -26.75 -4.32 1.05
CA ARG A 500 -25.32 -4.38 1.33
C ARG A 500 -24.44 -4.89 0.19
N GLY A 501 -25.03 -5.28 -0.95
CA GLY A 501 -24.33 -5.77 -2.13
C GLY A 501 -23.81 -7.21 -2.05
N MET A 502 -24.11 -7.96 -0.98
CA MET A 502 -23.61 -9.34 -0.79
C MET A 502 -24.03 -10.30 -1.90
N HIS A 503 -25.20 -10.10 -2.50
CA HIS A 503 -25.71 -10.91 -3.62
C HIS A 503 -24.74 -10.93 -4.81
N TRP A 504 -23.92 -9.89 -4.98
CA TRP A 504 -22.93 -9.80 -6.02
C TRP A 504 -21.61 -10.48 -5.61
N TRP A 505 -21.10 -10.28 -4.39
CA TRP A 505 -19.86 -10.89 -3.93
C TRP A 505 -19.97 -12.38 -3.62
N ASP A 506 -21.15 -12.89 -3.25
CA ASP A 506 -21.35 -14.29 -2.89
C ASP A 506 -20.91 -15.27 -3.99
N ARG A 507 -21.05 -14.90 -5.25
CA ARG A 507 -20.62 -15.73 -6.39
C ARG A 507 -19.11 -15.88 -6.52
N PHE A 508 -18.31 -15.00 -5.92
CA PHE A 508 -16.85 -15.04 -6.00
C PHE A 508 -16.18 -15.67 -4.76
N ARG A 509 -16.96 -16.29 -3.88
CA ARG A 509 -16.45 -16.84 -2.63
C ARG A 509 -15.52 -18.03 -2.77
N SER A 510 -15.64 -18.80 -3.84
CA SER A 510 -14.79 -19.97 -4.08
C SER A 510 -14.55 -20.19 -5.59
N PHE A 511 -13.51 -20.96 -5.93
CA PHE A 511 -13.26 -21.37 -7.31
C PHE A 511 -14.37 -22.26 -7.89
N LYS A 512 -15.14 -22.95 -7.04
CA LYS A 512 -16.28 -23.76 -7.46
C LYS A 512 -17.46 -22.91 -7.93
N THR A 513 -17.63 -21.73 -7.36
CA THR A 513 -18.72 -20.82 -7.71
C THR A 513 -18.37 -19.91 -8.89
N ASP A 514 -17.08 -19.63 -9.11
CA ASP A 514 -16.59 -18.88 -10.27
C ASP A 514 -15.21 -19.40 -10.70
N THR A 515 -15.15 -20.08 -11.83
CA THR A 515 -13.93 -20.67 -12.40
C THR A 515 -12.90 -19.64 -12.86
N ARG A 516 -13.33 -18.40 -13.15
CA ARG A 516 -12.41 -17.29 -13.52
C ARG A 516 -11.52 -16.90 -12.34
N SER A 517 -12.04 -17.00 -11.12
CA SER A 517 -11.26 -16.78 -9.91
C SER A 517 -10.11 -17.80 -9.76
N GLU A 518 -10.29 -19.02 -10.29
CA GLU A 518 -9.23 -20.02 -10.34
C GLU A 518 -8.08 -19.58 -11.25
N GLU A 519 -8.38 -19.06 -12.43
CA GLU A 519 -7.37 -18.55 -13.37
C GLU A 519 -6.51 -17.43 -12.74
N PHE A 520 -7.13 -16.51 -12.03
CA PHE A 520 -6.43 -15.38 -11.45
C PHE A 520 -5.62 -15.73 -10.19
N TYR A 521 -6.13 -16.60 -9.34
CA TYR A 521 -5.63 -16.79 -7.97
C TYR A 521 -5.02 -18.17 -7.69
N SER A 522 -5.06 -19.10 -8.64
CA SER A 522 -4.45 -20.43 -8.45
C SER A 522 -2.93 -20.35 -8.26
N LEU A 523 -2.41 -21.19 -7.37
CA LEU A 523 -0.99 -21.26 -7.08
C LEU A 523 -0.24 -22.08 -8.12
N PRO A 524 1.02 -21.73 -8.45
CA PRO A 524 1.88 -22.58 -9.26
C PRO A 524 2.20 -23.89 -8.52
N PHE A 525 2.71 -24.88 -9.26
CA PHE A 525 3.19 -26.17 -8.71
C PHE A 525 2.15 -26.99 -7.94
N ASN A 526 0.85 -26.88 -8.27
CA ASN A 526 -0.25 -27.57 -7.59
C ASN A 526 -0.36 -27.31 -6.08
N LEU A 527 0.19 -26.19 -5.59
CA LEU A 527 0.13 -25.80 -4.18
C LEU A 527 -1.29 -25.50 -3.68
N ASN A 528 -2.28 -25.40 -4.57
CA ASN A 528 -3.70 -25.28 -4.21
C ASN A 528 -4.19 -26.43 -3.30
N LYS A 529 -3.50 -27.60 -3.30
CA LYS A 529 -3.81 -28.69 -2.37
C LYS A 529 -3.66 -28.29 -0.91
N PHE A 530 -2.67 -27.47 -0.60
CA PHE A 530 -2.40 -26.99 0.76
C PHE A 530 -3.25 -25.76 1.13
N PHE A 531 -3.73 -25.02 0.12
CA PHE A 531 -4.52 -23.79 0.31
C PHE A 531 -5.79 -23.86 -0.53
N PRO A 532 -6.75 -24.73 -0.17
CA PRO A 532 -7.99 -24.85 -0.94
C PRO A 532 -8.81 -23.56 -0.88
N SER A 533 -9.44 -23.21 -2.00
CA SER A 533 -10.43 -22.12 -2.04
C SER A 533 -11.75 -22.61 -1.43
N VAL A 534 -12.02 -22.24 -0.20
CA VAL A 534 -13.22 -22.65 0.53
C VAL A 534 -14.04 -21.45 0.97
#